data_0adddc1326bad5cc712989cd23f51e5f
#
_entry.id   0adddc1326bad5cc712989cd23f51e5f
#
_cell.length_a   1.000
_cell.length_b   1.000
_cell.length_c   1.000
_cell.angle_alpha   90.00
_cell.angle_beta   90.00
_cell.angle_gamma   90.00
#
_symmetry.space_group_name_H-M   'P 1'
#
loop_
_entity.id
_entity.type
_entity.pdbx_description
1 polymer ?
#
loop_
_entity_poly.entity_id
_entity_poly.type
_entity_poly.pdbx_seq_one_letter_code
_entity_poly.pdbx_strand_id
1 'polypeptide(L)'
;MSSDRISIVHNGIIENYESLREELVGLGYQFKSETDSEVICHLIHHQLKSTDGLLDAVREVTKRLEGAYGAVVMDCTQPDKLVVARSGSPLVIGYGIGEHFIASDQIALLPVTRRFAFLEEGDVAEITRQTVRILDNEGNTCLLYTSPSPRDGTS
;
A
#
# COMPACT_ATOMS: atom_id res chain seq x y z
N MET A 1 3.97 12.80 -0.02
CA MET A 1 3.51 13.49 1.19
C MET A 1 3.63 12.57 2.38
N SER A 2 4.12 13.06 3.49
CA SER A 2 4.30 12.26 4.68
C SER A 2 3.94 13.03 5.92
N SER A 3 3.41 12.34 6.93
CA SER A 3 3.66 12.70 8.31
C SER A 3 5.09 12.25 8.61
N ASP A 4 5.63 12.57 9.77
CA ASP A 4 7.01 12.18 10.10
C ASP A 4 7.24 10.67 10.06
N ARG A 5 6.19 9.87 10.09
CA ARG A 5 6.27 8.42 10.15
C ARG A 5 5.83 7.72 8.86
N ILE A 6 4.81 8.24 8.18
CA ILE A 6 4.17 7.56 7.04
C ILE A 6 4.52 8.27 5.74
N SER A 7 5.00 7.50 4.77
CA SER A 7 5.21 7.98 3.41
C SER A 7 4.26 7.24 2.47
N ILE A 8 3.72 7.95 1.51
CA ILE A 8 2.76 7.40 0.57
C ILE A 8 3.00 7.92 -0.84
N VAL A 9 2.80 7.05 -1.81
CA VAL A 9 2.70 7.38 -3.23
C VAL A 9 1.39 6.81 -3.73
N HIS A 10 0.60 7.60 -4.44
CA HIS A 10 -0.64 7.07 -5.00
C HIS A 10 -0.97 7.67 -6.36
N ASN A 11 -1.76 6.92 -7.13
CA ASN A 11 -2.39 7.35 -8.37
C ASN A 11 -3.89 7.30 -8.18
N GLY A 12 -4.60 8.17 -8.87
CA GLY A 12 -6.05 8.19 -8.84
C GLY A 12 -6.60 9.27 -7.94
N ILE A 13 -7.90 9.21 -7.71
CA ILE A 13 -8.64 10.25 -7.00
C ILE A 13 -9.42 9.64 -5.84
N ILE A 14 -9.31 10.28 -4.68
CA ILE A 14 -10.12 9.95 -3.50
C ILE A 14 -11.29 10.91 -3.49
N GLU A 15 -12.48 10.41 -3.83
CA GLU A 15 -13.65 11.27 -4.03
C GLU A 15 -14.16 11.92 -2.75
N ASN A 16 -14.03 11.26 -1.62
CA ASN A 16 -14.49 11.77 -0.33
C ASN A 16 -13.39 12.44 0.48
N TYR A 17 -12.32 12.91 -0.17
CA TYR A 17 -11.16 13.43 0.56
C TYR A 17 -11.51 14.66 1.42
N GLU A 18 -12.43 15.52 0.97
CA GLU A 18 -12.77 16.73 1.71
C GLU A 18 -13.42 16.43 3.06
N SER A 19 -14.36 15.49 3.10
CA SER A 19 -14.99 15.11 4.37
C SER A 19 -14.03 14.42 5.31
N LEU A 20 -13.12 13.59 4.78
CA LEU A 20 -12.08 12.96 5.57
C LEU A 20 -11.08 13.98 6.11
N ARG A 21 -10.74 14.98 5.30
CA ARG A 21 -9.89 16.08 5.72
C ARG A 21 -10.49 16.85 6.89
N GLU A 22 -11.77 17.18 6.79
CA GLU A 22 -12.48 17.90 7.86
C GLU A 22 -12.45 17.10 9.17
N GLU A 23 -12.68 15.79 9.09
CA GLU A 23 -12.61 14.93 10.25
C GLU A 23 -11.22 14.96 10.89
N LEU A 24 -10.17 14.87 10.08
CA LEU A 24 -8.79 14.88 10.56
C LEU A 24 -8.39 16.22 11.17
N VAL A 25 -8.85 17.33 10.60
CA VAL A 25 -8.63 18.65 11.18
C VAL A 25 -9.27 18.73 12.56
N GLY A 26 -10.47 18.18 12.70
CA GLY A 26 -11.15 18.08 13.99
C GLY A 26 -10.40 17.24 15.02
N LEU A 27 -9.57 16.29 14.56
CA LEU A 27 -8.74 15.46 15.42
C LEU A 27 -7.37 16.09 15.74
N GLY A 28 -7.09 17.29 15.21
CA GLY A 28 -5.87 18.01 15.48
C GLY A 28 -4.77 17.87 14.44
N TYR A 29 -5.04 17.21 13.32
CA TYR A 29 -4.05 17.10 12.24
C TYR A 29 -3.92 18.40 11.48
N GLN A 30 -2.68 18.78 11.19
CA GLN A 30 -2.37 19.95 10.40
C GLN A 30 -2.00 19.54 8.98
N PHE A 31 -2.63 20.17 8.00
CA PHE A 31 -2.37 19.87 6.60
C PHE A 31 -1.41 20.89 6.01
N LYS A 32 -0.39 20.39 5.32
CA LYS A 32 0.62 21.22 4.66
C LYS A 32 0.32 21.42 3.19
N SER A 33 -0.61 20.65 2.65
CA SER A 33 -1.00 20.71 1.24
C SER A 33 -2.49 20.43 1.11
N GLU A 34 -3.02 20.55 -0.11
CA GLU A 34 -4.41 20.25 -0.40
C GLU A 34 -4.56 18.90 -1.11
N THR A 35 -3.52 18.07 -1.11
CA THR A 35 -3.55 16.80 -1.81
C THR A 35 -4.32 15.73 -1.02
N ASP A 36 -4.97 14.83 -1.75
CA ASP A 36 -5.63 13.67 -1.16
C ASP A 36 -4.63 12.66 -0.60
N SER A 37 -3.39 12.67 -1.08
CA SER A 37 -2.32 11.84 -0.50
C SER A 37 -2.11 12.15 0.97
N GLU A 38 -2.13 13.42 1.33
CA GLU A 38 -1.95 13.81 2.73
C GLU A 38 -3.09 13.32 3.60
N VAL A 39 -4.32 13.33 3.08
CA VAL A 39 -5.48 12.77 3.77
C VAL A 39 -5.26 11.30 4.09
N ILE A 40 -4.83 10.51 3.10
CA ILE A 40 -4.58 9.08 3.30
C ILE A 40 -3.47 8.89 4.34
N CYS A 41 -2.41 9.66 4.25
CA CYS A 41 -1.27 9.59 5.17
C CYS A 41 -1.72 9.80 6.62
N HIS A 42 -2.49 10.84 6.87
CA HIS A 42 -2.97 11.15 8.22
C HIS A 42 -3.98 10.12 8.73
N LEU A 43 -4.84 9.61 7.84
CA LEU A 43 -5.77 8.53 8.21
C LEU A 43 -5.02 7.29 8.68
N ILE A 44 -3.97 6.90 7.96
CA ILE A 44 -3.16 5.74 8.33
C ILE A 44 -2.46 5.99 9.65
N HIS A 45 -1.88 7.16 9.83
CA HIS A 45 -1.22 7.53 11.09
C HIS A 45 -2.19 7.42 12.26
N HIS A 46 -3.39 7.96 12.09
CA HIS A 46 -4.42 7.90 13.13
C HIS A 46 -4.84 6.45 13.41
N GLN A 47 -5.05 5.67 12.35
CA GLN A 47 -5.49 4.27 12.48
C GLN A 47 -4.44 3.39 13.16
N LEU A 48 -3.15 3.69 12.97
CA LEU A 48 -2.07 2.94 13.63
C LEU A 48 -2.15 2.99 15.16
N LYS A 49 -2.83 3.98 15.73
CA LYS A 49 -3.02 4.06 17.19
C LYS A 49 -3.91 2.97 17.74
N SER A 50 -4.75 2.37 16.89
CA SER A 50 -5.73 1.35 17.30
C SER A 50 -5.58 0.02 16.57
N THR A 51 -4.54 -0.14 15.75
CA THR A 51 -4.27 -1.39 15.03
C THR A 51 -2.87 -1.89 15.35
N ASP A 52 -2.65 -3.19 15.07
CA ASP A 52 -1.39 -3.85 15.44
C ASP A 52 -0.25 -3.63 14.46
N GLY A 53 -0.49 -3.00 13.32
CA GLY A 53 0.55 -2.75 12.35
C GLY A 53 0.06 -2.04 11.11
N LEU A 54 0.98 -1.77 10.19
CA LEU A 54 0.67 -1.00 9.01
C LEU A 54 -0.35 -1.69 8.08
N LEU A 55 -0.23 -3.00 7.91
CA LEU A 55 -1.16 -3.75 7.06
C LEU A 55 -2.60 -3.59 7.55
N ASP A 56 -2.83 -3.78 8.84
CA ASP A 56 -4.17 -3.64 9.41
C ASP A 56 -4.66 -2.21 9.35
N ALA A 57 -3.78 -1.24 9.58
CA ALA A 57 -4.13 0.17 9.49
C ALA A 57 -4.56 0.55 8.07
N VAL A 58 -3.81 0.12 7.06
CA VAL A 58 -4.15 0.39 5.66
C VAL A 58 -5.47 -0.28 5.28
N ARG A 59 -5.68 -1.52 5.71
CA ARG A 59 -6.95 -2.20 5.43
C ARG A 59 -8.15 -1.45 6.01
N GLU A 60 -8.04 -0.96 7.24
CA GLU A 60 -9.12 -0.18 7.84
C GLU A 60 -9.35 1.15 7.11
N VAL A 61 -8.27 1.80 6.70
CA VAL A 61 -8.38 3.07 5.96
C VAL A 61 -9.02 2.85 4.60
N THR A 62 -8.68 1.77 3.88
CA THR A 62 -9.25 1.54 2.55
C THR A 62 -10.77 1.35 2.58
N LYS A 63 -11.31 0.89 3.69
CA LYS A 63 -12.77 0.77 3.85
C LYS A 63 -13.47 2.13 3.89
N ARG A 64 -12.73 3.18 4.18
CA ARG A 64 -13.26 4.54 4.30
C ARG A 64 -13.03 5.39 3.06
N LEU A 65 -12.14 4.95 2.17
CA LEU A 65 -11.82 5.70 0.95
C LEU A 65 -12.80 5.39 -0.16
N GLU A 66 -13.28 6.42 -0.83
CA GLU A 66 -14.13 6.29 -2.01
C GLU A 66 -13.39 6.82 -3.23
N GLY A 67 -13.52 6.13 -4.36
CA GLY A 67 -12.88 6.54 -5.59
C GLY A 67 -12.01 5.45 -6.20
N ALA A 68 -11.27 5.81 -7.25
CA ALA A 68 -10.38 4.90 -7.95
C ALA A 68 -8.93 5.30 -7.64
N TYR A 69 -8.17 4.40 -7.04
CA TYR A 69 -6.79 4.68 -6.64
C TYR A 69 -5.94 3.41 -6.57
N GLY A 70 -4.65 3.63 -6.64
CA GLY A 70 -3.65 2.63 -6.27
C GLY A 70 -2.63 3.33 -5.37
N ALA A 71 -2.29 2.74 -4.24
CA ALA A 71 -1.43 3.37 -3.24
C ALA A 71 -0.34 2.43 -2.76
N VAL A 72 0.83 3.00 -2.52
CA VAL A 72 1.97 2.32 -1.90
C VAL A 72 2.33 3.09 -0.63
N VAL A 73 2.35 2.41 0.49
CA VAL A 73 2.54 3.03 1.81
C VAL A 73 3.74 2.43 2.51
N MET A 74 4.55 3.27 3.11
CA MET A 74 5.70 2.85 3.91
C MET A 74 5.63 3.49 5.29
N ASP A 75 5.92 2.69 6.32
CA ASP A 75 6.16 3.19 7.67
C ASP A 75 7.67 3.37 7.83
N CYS A 76 8.12 4.59 8.09
CA CYS A 76 9.54 4.90 8.18
C CYS A 76 10.26 4.17 9.32
N THR A 77 9.52 3.67 10.31
CA THR A 77 10.10 2.83 11.37
C THR A 77 10.32 1.39 10.92
N GLN A 78 9.75 0.99 9.77
CA GLN A 78 9.91 -0.34 9.18
C GLN A 78 10.14 -0.22 7.68
N PRO A 79 11.27 0.34 7.24
CA PRO A 79 11.50 0.67 5.83
C PRO A 79 11.62 -0.53 4.90
N ASP A 80 11.77 -1.73 5.44
CA ASP A 80 11.85 -2.96 4.64
C ASP A 80 10.48 -3.52 4.24
N LYS A 81 9.42 -2.87 4.68
CA LYS A 81 8.06 -3.34 4.45
C LYS A 81 7.25 -2.27 3.74
N LEU A 82 6.54 -2.67 2.69
CA LEU A 82 5.60 -1.81 1.97
C LEU A 82 4.20 -2.43 2.06
N VAL A 83 3.20 -1.58 2.11
CA VAL A 83 1.81 -2.01 2.00
C VAL A 83 1.19 -1.34 0.79
N VAL A 84 0.54 -2.14 -0.05
CA VAL A 84 -0.01 -1.70 -1.33
C VAL A 84 -1.50 -1.95 -1.31
N ALA A 85 -2.27 -0.98 -1.76
CA ALA A 85 -3.72 -1.10 -1.84
C ALA A 85 -4.21 -0.67 -3.21
N ARG A 86 -5.26 -1.34 -3.70
CA ARG A 86 -5.86 -1.04 -4.99
C ARG A 86 -7.37 -0.95 -4.89
N SER A 87 -7.93 0.08 -5.52
CA SER A 87 -9.35 0.19 -5.77
C SER A 87 -9.52 0.97 -7.08
N GLY A 88 -10.02 0.31 -8.13
CA GLY A 88 -10.21 0.94 -9.44
C GLY A 88 -8.95 0.98 -10.29
N SER A 89 -7.89 1.64 -9.81
CA SER A 89 -6.62 1.75 -10.56
C SER A 89 -5.81 0.46 -10.44
N PRO A 90 -5.37 -0.15 -11.54
CA PRO A 90 -4.64 -1.41 -11.49
C PRO A 90 -3.26 -1.29 -10.85
N LEU A 91 -2.85 -2.33 -10.17
CA LEU A 91 -1.49 -2.47 -9.64
C LEU A 91 -0.99 -3.89 -9.86
N VAL A 92 0.27 -4.00 -10.18
CA VAL A 92 0.95 -5.28 -10.46
C VAL A 92 2.20 -5.35 -9.58
N ILE A 93 2.41 -6.51 -8.97
CA ILE A 93 3.63 -6.79 -8.21
C ILE A 93 4.49 -7.73 -9.06
N GLY A 94 5.73 -7.32 -9.32
CA GLY A 94 6.70 -8.16 -10.00
C GLY A 94 7.60 -8.84 -8.97
N TYR A 95 7.79 -10.15 -9.10
CA TYR A 95 8.63 -10.91 -8.19
C TYR A 95 10.08 -10.92 -8.64
N GLY A 96 10.99 -10.72 -7.71
CA GLY A 96 12.41 -10.86 -7.92
C GLY A 96 13.06 -11.58 -6.75
N ILE A 97 14.33 -11.93 -6.90
CA ILE A 97 15.11 -12.56 -5.83
C ILE A 97 15.67 -11.45 -4.94
N GLY A 98 15.22 -11.44 -3.68
CA GLY A 98 15.66 -10.42 -2.72
C GLY A 98 15.09 -9.04 -2.96
N GLU A 99 14.18 -8.88 -3.94
CA GLU A 99 13.52 -7.61 -4.22
C GLU A 99 12.23 -7.83 -5.00
N HIS A 100 11.33 -6.88 -4.89
CA HIS A 100 10.05 -6.92 -5.60
C HIS A 100 9.78 -5.54 -6.20
N PHE A 101 8.94 -5.53 -7.24
CA PHE A 101 8.64 -4.33 -8.00
C PHE A 101 7.15 -4.07 -8.00
N ILE A 102 6.75 -2.82 -8.02
CA ILE A 102 5.34 -2.42 -8.06
C ILE A 102 5.14 -1.45 -9.21
N ALA A 103 4.14 -1.71 -10.04
CA ALA A 103 3.81 -0.82 -11.15
C ALA A 103 2.31 -0.87 -11.43
N SER A 104 1.83 0.11 -12.17
CA SER A 104 0.44 0.13 -12.63
C SER A 104 0.22 -0.75 -13.86
N ASP A 105 1.29 -1.22 -14.49
CA ASP A 105 1.23 -2.02 -15.72
C ASP A 105 2.39 -3.02 -15.75
N GLN A 106 2.09 -4.26 -16.10
CA GLN A 106 3.12 -5.30 -16.23
C GLN A 106 4.19 -4.96 -17.26
N ILE A 107 3.84 -4.21 -18.31
CA ILE A 107 4.78 -3.85 -19.36
C ILE A 107 5.96 -3.08 -18.79
N ALA A 108 5.73 -2.22 -17.81
CA ALA A 108 6.78 -1.46 -17.16
C ALA A 108 7.77 -2.35 -16.42
N LEU A 109 7.37 -3.57 -16.03
CA LEU A 109 8.20 -4.49 -15.25
C LEU A 109 8.88 -5.55 -16.10
N LEU A 110 8.51 -5.72 -17.38
CA LEU A 110 9.10 -6.73 -18.24
C LEU A 110 10.63 -6.70 -18.32
N PRO A 111 11.28 -5.52 -18.30
CA PRO A 111 12.75 -5.49 -18.29
C PRO A 111 13.40 -6.10 -17.06
N VAL A 112 12.68 -6.19 -15.93
CA VAL A 112 13.26 -6.62 -14.65
C VAL A 112 12.72 -7.94 -14.16
N THR A 113 11.52 -8.35 -14.58
CA THR A 113 10.93 -9.62 -14.16
C THR A 113 9.88 -10.08 -15.15
N ARG A 114 9.61 -11.39 -15.15
CA ARG A 114 8.52 -11.99 -15.94
C ARG A 114 7.51 -12.72 -15.05
N ARG A 115 7.66 -12.61 -13.74
CA ARG A 115 6.72 -13.21 -12.79
C ARG A 115 5.97 -12.10 -12.09
N PHE A 116 4.65 -12.13 -12.18
CA PHE A 116 3.78 -11.06 -11.71
C PHE A 116 2.63 -11.58 -10.86
N ALA A 117 2.18 -10.75 -9.93
CA ALA A 117 0.88 -10.90 -9.28
C ALA A 117 0.06 -9.65 -9.55
N PHE A 118 -1.17 -9.85 -9.99
CA PHE A 118 -2.09 -8.75 -10.23
C PHE A 118 -3.00 -8.60 -9.03
N LEU A 119 -3.06 -7.39 -8.48
CA LEU A 119 -4.00 -7.10 -7.39
C LEU A 119 -5.40 -6.98 -7.97
N GLU A 120 -6.35 -7.64 -7.34
CA GLU A 120 -7.75 -7.51 -7.69
C GLU A 120 -8.39 -6.34 -6.93
N GLU A 121 -9.61 -6.01 -7.30
CA GLU A 121 -10.34 -4.91 -6.68
C GLU A 121 -10.47 -5.12 -5.18
N GLY A 122 -10.00 -4.14 -4.40
CA GLY A 122 -10.06 -4.21 -2.95
C GLY A 122 -8.93 -4.98 -2.29
N ASP A 123 -7.99 -5.54 -3.05
CA ASP A 123 -6.85 -6.24 -2.49
C ASP A 123 -5.87 -5.30 -1.81
N VAL A 124 -5.29 -5.78 -0.71
CA VAL A 124 -4.20 -5.10 -0.01
C VAL A 124 -3.06 -6.10 0.15
N ALA A 125 -1.84 -5.66 -0.15
CA ALA A 125 -0.66 -6.52 -0.09
C ALA A 125 0.38 -5.95 0.86
N GLU A 126 1.02 -6.87 1.60
CA GLU A 126 2.20 -6.54 2.40
C GLU A 126 3.42 -7.14 1.70
N ILE A 127 4.41 -6.30 1.42
CA ILE A 127 5.57 -6.68 0.62
C ILE A 127 6.83 -6.41 1.42
N THR A 128 7.65 -7.46 1.57
CA THR A 128 9.02 -7.34 2.09
C THR A 128 9.97 -7.75 0.98
N ARG A 129 11.28 -7.73 1.24
CA ARG A 129 12.25 -8.18 0.24
C ARG A 129 12.06 -9.63 -0.18
N GLN A 130 11.54 -10.46 0.72
CA GLN A 130 11.42 -11.90 0.51
C GLN A 130 10.00 -12.39 0.37
N THR A 131 9.02 -11.62 0.82
CA THR A 131 7.63 -12.09 0.87
C THR A 131 6.69 -11.12 0.19
N VAL A 132 5.64 -11.67 -0.39
CA VAL A 132 4.47 -10.93 -0.87
C VAL A 132 3.25 -11.65 -0.32
N ARG A 133 2.44 -10.94 0.44
CA ARG A 133 1.22 -11.46 1.03
C ARG A 133 0.05 -10.59 0.59
N ILE A 134 -0.88 -11.18 -0.13
CA ILE A 134 -2.04 -10.46 -0.64
C ILE A 134 -3.29 -10.92 0.12
N LEU A 135 -4.00 -9.96 0.68
CA LEU A 135 -5.27 -10.17 1.36
C LEU A 135 -6.40 -9.58 0.52
N ASP A 136 -7.53 -10.28 0.49
CA ASP A 136 -8.72 -9.73 -0.15
C ASP A 136 -9.41 -8.70 0.76
N ASN A 137 -10.52 -8.12 0.29
CA ASN A 137 -11.24 -7.10 1.05
C ASN A 137 -11.90 -7.64 2.33
N GLU A 138 -11.97 -8.95 2.48
CA GLU A 138 -12.48 -9.60 3.71
C GLU A 138 -11.35 -9.98 4.67
N GLY A 139 -10.09 -9.79 4.28
CA GLY A 139 -8.94 -10.08 5.11
C GLY A 139 -8.40 -11.50 4.96
N ASN A 140 -8.92 -12.27 4.00
CA ASN A 140 -8.42 -13.61 3.73
C ASN A 140 -7.15 -13.54 2.88
N THR A 141 -6.15 -14.37 3.20
CA THR A 141 -4.94 -14.45 2.41
C THR A 141 -5.24 -15.13 1.08
N CYS A 142 -5.13 -14.38 -0.03
CA CYS A 142 -5.32 -14.91 -1.37
C CYS A 142 -4.04 -15.49 -1.93
N LEU A 143 -2.89 -14.92 -1.53
CA LEU A 143 -1.60 -15.31 -2.04
C LEU A 143 -0.54 -15.04 -1.01
N LEU A 144 0.36 -16.00 -0.83
CA LEU A 144 1.55 -15.82 -0.03
C LEU A 144 2.73 -16.36 -0.83
N TYR A 145 3.65 -15.49 -1.16
CA TYR A 145 4.87 -15.83 -1.90
C TYR A 145 6.07 -15.53 -1.02
N THR A 146 7.01 -16.50 -0.96
CA THR A 146 8.27 -16.30 -0.27
C THR A 146 9.39 -16.54 -1.28
N SER A 147 10.20 -15.51 -1.52
CA SER A 147 11.37 -15.64 -2.38
C SER A 147 12.40 -16.57 -1.75
N PRO A 148 13.08 -17.39 -2.54
CA PRO A 148 14.26 -18.07 -2.02
C PRO A 148 15.33 -17.03 -1.66
N SER A 149 16.11 -17.30 -0.62
CA SER A 149 17.20 -16.40 -0.29
C SER A 149 18.25 -16.46 -1.40
N PRO A 150 19.08 -15.42 -1.58
CA PRO A 150 20.13 -15.46 -2.60
C PRO A 150 21.08 -16.65 -2.48
N ARG A 151 21.27 -17.19 -1.27
CA ARG A 151 22.07 -18.39 -1.08
C ARG A 151 21.39 -19.63 -1.61
N ASP A 152 20.08 -19.74 -1.39
CA ASP A 152 19.30 -20.90 -1.83
C ASP A 152 19.01 -20.81 -3.33
N GLY A 153 19.01 -19.61 -3.86
CA GLY A 153 18.74 -19.36 -5.27
C GLY A 153 19.80 -19.86 -6.20
N THR A 154 20.91 -20.34 -5.69
CA THR A 154 21.97 -20.90 -6.52
C THR A 154 21.62 -22.27 -7.07
N SER A 155 20.67 -22.89 -6.48
CA SER A 155 20.23 -24.21 -6.94
C SER A 155 19.38 -24.12 -8.20
#